data_31f9add5bc29d8e33c0f7787d8c57119
#
_entry.id   31f9add5bc29d8e33c0f7787d8c57119
#
_cell.length_a   1.000
_cell.length_b   1.000
_cell.length_c   1.000
_cell.angle_alpha   90.00
_cell.angle_beta   90.00
_cell.angle_gamma   90.00
#
_symmetry.space_group_name_H-M   'P 1'
#
loop_
_entity.id
_entity.type
_entity.pdbx_description
1 polymer ?
#
loop_
_entity_poly.entity_id
_entity_poly.type
_entity_poly.pdbx_seq_one_letter_code
_entity_poly.pdbx_strand_id
1 'polypeptide(L)'
;MNRPALRVQFWGTRGSLAKPGPSTIRYGGNTSCVEVRASDGTLIVLDCGTGAHELGVALLATGERPLRGHMLLTHTHSDHIQGLPFFGPVFVPGNEWDIYAPQGLGQRLEQTLAGQMEYAYFPITLAQLGATVRYHELVEGSFDVGVVRVTARYLNHPGLALGYRLEAGGATVVYASDHEPHSRHQPSAGSGPVPSQWGPNA
;
A
#
# COMPACT_ATOMS: atom_id res chain seq x y z
N MET A 1 9.87 30.04 -5.13
CA MET A 1 10.53 28.80 -5.57
C MET A 1 9.48 27.92 -6.21
N ASN A 2 9.73 27.40 -7.42
CA ASN A 2 8.78 26.53 -8.11
C ASN A 2 8.74 25.19 -7.36
N ARG A 3 7.57 24.78 -6.83
CA ARG A 3 7.43 23.46 -6.17
C ARG A 3 7.56 22.37 -7.26
N PRO A 4 8.23 21.25 -6.96
CA PRO A 4 8.28 20.13 -7.91
C PRO A 4 6.85 19.63 -8.17
N ALA A 5 6.59 19.16 -9.40
CA ALA A 5 5.27 18.65 -9.77
C ALA A 5 4.87 17.43 -8.93
N LEU A 6 5.82 16.54 -8.65
CA LEU A 6 5.70 15.42 -7.73
C LEU A 6 6.94 15.35 -6.82
N ARG A 7 6.73 15.12 -5.54
CA ARG A 7 7.77 14.78 -4.55
C ARG A 7 7.52 13.37 -4.06
N VAL A 8 8.55 12.52 -4.07
CA VAL A 8 8.49 11.14 -3.60
C VAL A 8 9.37 10.98 -2.36
N GLN A 9 8.83 10.34 -1.33
CA GLN A 9 9.57 10.02 -0.11
C GLN A 9 9.32 8.56 0.29
N PHE A 10 10.39 7.81 0.53
CA PHE A 10 10.32 6.43 0.98
C PHE A 10 10.30 6.37 2.51
N TRP A 11 9.34 5.64 3.06
CA TRP A 11 9.18 5.36 4.49
C TRP A 11 9.45 3.89 4.82
N GLY A 12 9.30 3.02 3.82
CA GLY A 12 9.61 1.61 3.88
C GLY A 12 9.83 1.03 2.49
N THR A 13 10.86 0.21 2.34
CA THR A 13 11.28 -0.37 1.05
C THR A 13 11.60 -1.86 1.14
N ARG A 14 11.38 -2.47 2.31
CA ARG A 14 11.68 -3.88 2.52
C ARG A 14 10.48 -4.74 2.13
N GLY A 15 10.73 -5.89 1.51
CA GLY A 15 9.70 -6.91 1.23
C GLY A 15 9.54 -7.91 2.36
N SER A 16 8.40 -8.52 2.43
CA SER A 16 7.97 -9.66 3.26
C SER A 16 7.94 -9.41 4.77
N LEU A 17 9.03 -8.99 5.38
CA LEU A 17 9.13 -8.87 6.84
C LEU A 17 9.91 -7.62 7.24
N ALA A 18 9.35 -6.83 8.15
CA ALA A 18 10.10 -5.75 8.79
C ALA A 18 11.26 -6.32 9.60
N LYS A 19 12.46 -5.80 9.36
CA LYS A 19 13.69 -6.32 9.98
C LYS A 19 14.58 -5.17 10.46
N PRO A 20 14.57 -4.85 11.74
CA PRO A 20 15.53 -3.90 12.31
C PRO A 20 16.94 -4.51 12.37
N GLY A 21 17.97 -3.67 12.40
CA GLY A 21 19.33 -4.09 12.69
C GLY A 21 20.38 -3.63 11.67
N PRO A 22 21.66 -3.97 11.90
CA PRO A 22 22.77 -3.45 11.09
C PRO A 22 22.67 -3.75 9.60
N SER A 23 22.07 -4.89 9.22
CA SER A 23 21.92 -5.28 7.81
C SER A 23 20.91 -4.45 7.01
N THR A 24 20.07 -3.65 7.68
CA THR A 24 19.04 -2.85 7.06
C THR A 24 19.25 -1.35 7.21
N ILE A 25 20.35 -0.90 7.83
CA ILE A 25 20.61 0.53 8.10
C ILE A 25 20.59 1.37 6.82
N ARG A 26 21.08 0.85 5.71
CA ARG A 26 21.24 1.62 4.47
C ARG A 26 19.90 2.13 3.90
N TYR A 27 18.86 1.30 3.93
CA TYR A 27 17.55 1.61 3.34
C TYR A 27 16.39 1.53 4.35
N GLY A 28 16.69 1.22 5.59
CA GLY A 28 15.70 0.96 6.64
C GLY A 28 15.17 -0.48 6.64
N GLY A 29 14.53 -0.83 7.73
CA GLY A 29 13.96 -2.17 7.95
C GLY A 29 12.44 -2.24 7.80
N ASN A 30 11.77 -1.13 7.47
CA ASN A 30 10.33 -1.06 7.33
C ASN A 30 9.86 -1.59 5.99
N THR A 31 8.69 -2.24 5.98
CA THR A 31 8.05 -2.73 4.77
C THR A 31 7.36 -1.61 3.99
N SER A 32 6.90 -1.91 2.79
CA SER A 32 6.51 -1.00 1.72
C SER A 32 5.60 0.14 2.16
N CYS A 33 6.10 1.38 2.08
CA CYS A 33 5.32 2.61 2.23
C CYS A 33 6.04 3.76 1.55
N VAL A 34 5.40 4.40 0.57
CA VAL A 34 5.96 5.53 -0.18
C VAL A 34 4.95 6.66 -0.20
N GLU A 35 5.40 7.85 0.19
CA GLU A 35 4.62 9.09 0.11
C GLU A 35 4.88 9.78 -1.23
N VAL A 36 3.81 10.19 -1.91
CA VAL A 36 3.87 11.07 -3.09
C VAL A 36 3.05 12.32 -2.81
N ARG A 37 3.67 13.50 -2.98
CA ARG A 37 3.00 14.79 -2.87
C ARG A 37 3.01 15.50 -4.22
N ALA A 38 1.83 15.91 -4.68
CA ALA A 38 1.73 16.80 -5.83
C ALA A 38 1.88 18.28 -5.42
N SER A 39 2.10 19.14 -6.40
CA SER A 39 2.35 20.57 -6.18
C SER A 39 1.17 21.33 -5.54
N ASP A 40 -0.06 20.84 -5.71
CA ASP A 40 -1.28 21.35 -5.09
C ASP A 40 -1.50 20.90 -3.65
N GLY A 41 -0.63 19.99 -3.13
CA GLY A 41 -0.73 19.40 -1.80
C GLY A 41 -1.40 18.04 -1.76
N THR A 42 -1.94 17.52 -2.88
CA THR A 42 -2.53 16.17 -2.93
C THR A 42 -1.55 15.15 -2.36
N LEU A 43 -2.01 14.40 -1.35
CA LEU A 43 -1.25 13.36 -0.66
C LEU A 43 -1.68 11.99 -1.18
N ILE A 44 -0.73 11.24 -1.71
CA ILE A 44 -0.90 9.83 -2.08
C ILE A 44 0.11 9.00 -1.30
N VAL A 45 -0.35 7.90 -0.69
CA VAL A 45 0.46 6.90 -0.01
C VAL A 45 0.38 5.61 -0.83
N LEU A 46 1.52 5.10 -1.25
CA LEU A 46 1.63 3.85 -2.00
C LEU A 46 2.04 2.75 -1.02
N ASP A 47 1.16 1.79 -0.80
CA ASP A 47 1.20 0.76 0.23
C ASP A 47 1.24 1.28 1.67
N CYS A 48 0.79 0.44 2.59
CA CYS A 48 0.66 0.72 4.02
C CYS A 48 1.35 -0.36 4.87
N GLY A 49 2.60 -0.69 4.51
CA GLY A 49 3.45 -1.56 5.32
C GLY A 49 3.91 -0.86 6.61
N THR A 50 4.87 -1.43 7.32
CA THR A 50 5.31 -0.88 8.62
C THR A 50 5.88 0.54 8.54
N GLY A 51 6.36 0.97 7.35
CA GLY A 51 6.79 2.35 7.12
C GLY A 51 5.67 3.39 7.31
N ALA A 52 4.41 2.99 7.23
CA ALA A 52 3.27 3.87 7.43
C ALA A 52 3.19 4.45 8.85
N HIS A 53 3.74 3.76 9.86
CA HIS A 53 3.80 4.28 11.22
C HIS A 53 4.59 5.59 11.27
N GLU A 54 5.82 5.61 10.75
CA GLU A 54 6.67 6.81 10.73
C GLU A 54 6.09 7.92 9.86
N LEU A 55 5.51 7.58 8.70
CA LEU A 55 4.75 8.53 7.91
C LEU A 55 3.61 9.15 8.72
N GLY A 56 2.84 8.32 9.42
CA GLY A 56 1.74 8.78 10.27
C GLY A 56 2.18 9.75 11.35
N VAL A 57 3.28 9.46 12.03
CA VAL A 57 3.91 10.36 13.03
C VAL A 57 4.29 11.69 12.38
N ALA A 58 4.95 11.66 11.23
CA ALA A 58 5.36 12.86 10.51
C ALA A 58 4.15 13.71 10.06
N LEU A 59 3.10 13.09 9.53
CA LEU A 59 1.87 13.79 9.14
C LEU A 59 1.17 14.45 10.33
N LEU A 60 1.07 13.76 11.45
CA LEU A 60 0.46 14.31 12.68
C LEU A 60 1.27 15.46 13.24
N ALA A 61 2.59 15.44 13.11
CA ALA A 61 3.48 16.49 13.57
C ALA A 61 3.36 17.79 12.78
N THR A 62 2.81 17.78 11.55
CA THR A 62 2.58 19.00 10.77
C THR A 62 1.56 19.95 11.42
N GLY A 63 0.68 19.41 12.27
CA GLY A 63 -0.45 20.15 12.84
C GLY A 63 -1.60 20.43 11.86
N GLU A 64 -1.47 20.03 10.59
CA GLU A 64 -2.52 20.18 9.58
C GLU A 64 -3.78 19.39 9.96
N ARG A 65 -4.94 20.06 9.94
CA ARG A 65 -6.24 19.44 10.23
C ARG A 65 -7.34 20.12 9.41
N PRO A 66 -8.27 19.35 8.80
CA PRO A 66 -8.23 17.89 8.68
C PRO A 66 -7.16 17.43 7.70
N LEU A 67 -6.55 16.28 7.96
CA LEU A 67 -5.72 15.60 6.97
C LEU A 67 -6.60 14.86 5.98
N ARG A 68 -6.30 15.03 4.69
CA ARG A 68 -6.93 14.28 3.60
C ARG A 68 -5.86 13.57 2.80
N GLY A 69 -6.07 12.28 2.54
CA GLY A 69 -5.11 11.49 1.80
C GLY A 69 -5.73 10.33 1.05
N HIS A 70 -4.97 9.83 0.10
CA HIS A 70 -5.33 8.71 -0.75
C HIS A 70 -4.29 7.61 -0.57
N MET A 71 -4.72 6.41 -0.23
CA MET A 71 -3.84 5.26 -0.03
C MET A 71 -4.09 4.26 -1.16
N LEU A 72 -3.10 4.04 -2.01
CA LEU A 72 -3.16 3.12 -3.13
C LEU A 72 -2.36 1.86 -2.76
N LEU A 73 -3.07 0.80 -2.39
CA LEU A 73 -2.48 -0.48 -2.06
C LEU A 73 -2.25 -1.27 -3.35
N THR A 74 -1.02 -1.75 -3.56
CA THR A 74 -0.72 -2.62 -4.71
C THR A 74 -1.45 -3.94 -4.59
N HIS A 75 -1.49 -4.51 -3.40
CA HIS A 75 -2.22 -5.72 -3.03
C HIS A 75 -2.32 -5.84 -1.50
N THR A 76 -2.96 -6.90 -1.03
CA THR A 76 -3.26 -7.05 0.40
C THR A 76 -2.41 -8.11 1.12
N HIS A 77 -1.20 -8.44 0.63
CA HIS A 77 -0.26 -9.21 1.44
C HIS A 77 0.14 -8.41 2.69
N SER A 78 0.46 -9.11 3.77
CA SER A 78 0.59 -8.49 5.08
C SER A 78 1.63 -7.38 5.14
N ASP A 79 2.75 -7.51 4.44
CA ASP A 79 3.82 -6.52 4.42
C ASP A 79 3.45 -5.21 3.68
N HIS A 80 2.33 -5.21 2.93
CA HIS A 80 1.77 -4.02 2.28
C HIS A 80 0.61 -3.38 3.03
N ILE A 81 0.05 -4.04 4.06
CA ILE A 81 -1.12 -3.51 4.81
C ILE A 81 -0.91 -3.51 6.33
N GLN A 82 0.09 -4.20 6.88
CA GLN A 82 0.26 -4.38 8.33
C GLN A 82 0.53 -3.07 9.10
N GLY A 83 0.84 -1.98 8.41
CA GLY A 83 1.01 -0.66 9.02
C GLY A 83 -0.30 0.07 9.29
N LEU A 84 -1.41 -0.32 8.65
CA LEU A 84 -2.70 0.38 8.79
C LEU A 84 -3.18 0.47 10.24
N PRO A 85 -3.12 -0.60 11.06
CA PRO A 85 -3.49 -0.54 12.47
C PRO A 85 -2.63 0.43 13.30
N PHE A 86 -1.48 0.86 12.79
CA PHE A 86 -0.53 1.75 13.45
C PHE A 86 -0.40 3.11 12.74
N PHE A 87 -1.19 3.35 11.71
CA PHE A 87 -1.19 4.60 10.97
C PHE A 87 -2.04 5.66 11.69
N GLY A 88 -1.43 6.41 12.60
CA GLY A 88 -2.09 7.38 13.48
C GLY A 88 -3.15 8.28 12.82
N PRO A 89 -2.98 8.78 11.58
CA PRO A 89 -3.96 9.65 10.94
C PRO A 89 -5.37 9.08 10.78
N VAL A 90 -5.56 7.74 10.70
CA VAL A 90 -6.90 7.14 10.57
C VAL A 90 -7.68 7.12 11.89
N PHE A 91 -7.01 7.38 13.02
CA PHE A 91 -7.64 7.44 14.34
C PHE A 91 -8.11 8.85 14.72
N VAL A 92 -7.76 9.86 13.94
CA VAL A 92 -8.07 11.26 14.27
C VAL A 92 -9.41 11.67 13.66
N PRO A 93 -10.42 12.04 14.48
CA PRO A 93 -11.70 12.52 13.99
C PRO A 93 -11.55 13.73 13.05
N GLY A 94 -12.36 13.73 11.98
CA GLY A 94 -12.36 14.78 10.96
C GLY A 94 -11.35 14.56 9.83
N ASN A 95 -10.36 13.68 9.99
CA ASN A 95 -9.51 13.28 8.86
C ASN A 95 -10.31 12.43 7.85
N GLU A 96 -9.87 12.44 6.60
CA GLU A 96 -10.52 11.70 5.50
C GLU A 96 -9.47 10.91 4.71
N TRP A 97 -9.77 9.63 4.48
CA TRP A 97 -8.89 8.72 3.73
C TRP A 97 -9.68 7.93 2.70
N ASP A 98 -9.22 7.98 1.46
CA ASP A 98 -9.69 7.11 0.38
C ASP A 98 -8.67 5.99 0.18
N ILE A 99 -9.06 4.73 0.41
CA ILE A 99 -8.20 3.56 0.27
C ILE A 99 -8.59 2.79 -0.98
N TYR A 100 -7.64 2.62 -1.86
CA TYR A 100 -7.79 1.93 -3.15
C TYR A 100 -6.98 0.63 -3.14
N ALA A 101 -7.52 -0.45 -3.66
CA ALA A 101 -6.82 -1.73 -3.84
C ALA A 101 -7.42 -2.53 -5.00
N PRO A 102 -6.71 -3.56 -5.51
CA PRO A 102 -7.30 -4.50 -6.46
C PRO A 102 -8.60 -5.07 -5.95
N GLN A 103 -9.59 -5.21 -6.80
CA GLN A 103 -10.82 -5.93 -6.49
C GLN A 103 -10.50 -7.39 -6.17
N GLY A 104 -10.73 -7.79 -4.92
CA GLY A 104 -10.43 -9.13 -4.44
C GLY A 104 -11.35 -10.21 -5.02
N LEU A 105 -10.88 -11.45 -5.05
CA LEU A 105 -11.68 -12.62 -5.40
C LEU A 105 -12.44 -13.09 -4.15
N GLY A 106 -13.68 -12.61 -3.98
CA GLY A 106 -14.61 -13.13 -2.97
C GLY A 106 -14.71 -12.37 -1.65
N GLN A 107 -13.83 -11.42 -1.35
CA GLN A 107 -13.95 -10.55 -0.18
C GLN A 107 -13.78 -9.08 -0.59
N ARG A 108 -14.57 -8.20 0.03
CA ARG A 108 -14.40 -6.76 -0.16
C ARG A 108 -13.14 -6.26 0.53
N LEU A 109 -12.54 -5.20 -0.01
CA LEU A 109 -11.36 -4.54 0.55
C LEU A 109 -11.53 -4.21 2.04
N GLU A 110 -12.66 -3.64 2.42
CA GLU A 110 -13.00 -3.33 3.82
C GLU A 110 -12.94 -4.57 4.71
N GLN A 111 -13.49 -5.70 4.27
CA GLN A 111 -13.47 -6.96 5.01
C GLN A 111 -12.06 -7.51 5.18
N THR A 112 -11.24 -7.42 4.13
CA THR A 112 -9.83 -7.84 4.18
C THR A 112 -9.04 -7.00 5.18
N LEU A 113 -9.22 -5.68 5.18
CA LEU A 113 -8.56 -4.79 6.14
C LEU A 113 -9.10 -4.96 7.56
N ALA A 114 -10.40 -5.23 7.72
CA ALA A 114 -11.00 -5.53 9.02
C ALA A 114 -10.42 -6.81 9.62
N GLY A 115 -10.13 -7.83 8.80
CA GLY A 115 -9.58 -9.10 9.26
C GLY A 115 -8.28 -8.96 10.04
N GLN A 116 -7.37 -8.04 9.66
CA GLN A 116 -6.15 -7.79 10.42
C GLN A 116 -6.38 -7.00 11.72
N MET A 117 -7.56 -6.39 11.88
CA MET A 117 -7.97 -5.60 13.05
C MET A 117 -9.10 -6.30 13.85
N GLU A 118 -9.25 -7.60 13.69
CA GLU A 118 -10.13 -8.38 14.57
C GLU A 118 -9.62 -8.32 16.01
N TYR A 119 -10.55 -8.29 16.97
CA TYR A 119 -10.23 -8.14 18.39
C TYR A 119 -9.26 -9.21 18.93
N ALA A 120 -9.22 -10.37 18.28
CA ALA A 120 -8.25 -11.42 18.61
C ALA A 120 -6.78 -11.01 18.31
N TYR A 121 -6.56 -10.06 17.40
CA TYR A 121 -5.24 -9.64 16.94
C TYR A 121 -4.92 -8.19 17.29
N PHE A 122 -5.95 -7.33 17.36
CA PHE A 122 -5.78 -5.91 17.60
C PHE A 122 -6.91 -5.35 18.49
N PRO A 123 -6.62 -4.46 19.46
CA PRO A 123 -7.61 -4.02 20.46
C PRO A 123 -8.65 -3.04 19.92
N ILE A 124 -8.49 -2.54 18.71
CA ILE A 124 -9.39 -1.57 18.04
C ILE A 124 -9.81 -2.16 16.71
N THR A 125 -11.10 -2.25 16.44
CA THR A 125 -11.63 -2.73 15.17
C THR A 125 -11.62 -1.62 14.11
N LEU A 126 -11.68 -1.99 12.84
CA LEU A 126 -11.75 -1.03 11.73
C LEU A 126 -12.94 -0.06 11.87
N ALA A 127 -14.07 -0.51 12.40
CA ALA A 127 -15.26 0.30 12.63
C ALA A 127 -15.09 1.39 13.72
N GLN A 128 -14.03 1.31 14.54
CA GLN A 128 -13.73 2.25 15.61
C GLN A 128 -12.72 3.34 15.20
N LEU A 129 -12.33 3.38 13.92
CA LEU A 129 -11.47 4.45 13.41
C LEU A 129 -12.16 5.81 13.55
N GLY A 130 -11.41 6.84 13.92
CA GLY A 130 -11.94 8.20 14.08
C GLY A 130 -12.11 8.96 12.76
N ALA A 131 -11.30 8.65 11.76
CA ALA A 131 -11.35 9.26 10.44
C ALA A 131 -12.52 8.71 9.60
N THR A 132 -12.97 9.49 8.63
CA THR A 132 -13.82 8.98 7.56
C THR A 132 -12.97 8.20 6.56
N VAL A 133 -13.21 6.90 6.42
CA VAL A 133 -12.50 6.04 5.47
C VAL A 133 -13.46 5.56 4.39
N ARG A 134 -13.05 5.70 3.11
CA ARG A 134 -13.80 5.21 1.95
C ARG A 134 -12.95 4.16 1.24
N TYR A 135 -13.57 3.07 0.83
CA TYR A 135 -12.88 1.95 0.19
C TYR A 135 -13.25 1.88 -1.30
N HIS A 136 -12.25 1.76 -2.16
CA HIS A 136 -12.39 1.73 -3.62
C HIS A 136 -11.71 0.49 -4.17
N GLU A 137 -12.48 -0.39 -4.77
CA GLU A 137 -11.95 -1.60 -5.41
C GLU A 137 -11.66 -1.31 -6.89
N LEU A 138 -10.44 -1.60 -7.31
CA LEU A 138 -9.93 -1.28 -8.63
C LEU A 138 -9.75 -2.53 -9.51
N VAL A 139 -9.99 -2.33 -10.78
CA VAL A 139 -9.44 -3.13 -11.88
C VAL A 139 -8.46 -2.26 -12.67
N GLU A 140 -7.84 -2.79 -13.74
CA GLU A 140 -7.05 -1.97 -14.65
C GLU A 140 -7.84 -0.79 -15.17
N GLY A 141 -7.23 0.37 -15.22
CA GLY A 141 -7.88 1.59 -15.67
C GLY A 141 -7.12 2.85 -15.28
N SER A 142 -7.78 3.98 -15.45
CA SER A 142 -7.23 5.28 -15.05
C SER A 142 -8.29 6.13 -14.36
N PHE A 143 -7.88 6.86 -13.33
CA PHE A 143 -8.72 7.78 -12.57
C PHE A 143 -7.89 8.98 -12.09
N ASP A 144 -8.53 9.99 -11.56
CA ASP A 144 -7.84 11.17 -11.07
C ASP A 144 -7.93 11.26 -9.54
N VAL A 145 -6.82 11.66 -8.93
CA VAL A 145 -6.69 11.96 -7.49
C VAL A 145 -6.14 13.38 -7.38
N GLY A 146 -7.00 14.35 -7.06
CA GLY A 146 -6.63 15.76 -7.17
C GLY A 146 -6.14 16.08 -8.59
N VAL A 147 -4.95 16.65 -8.70
CA VAL A 147 -4.31 16.96 -10.00
C VAL A 147 -3.47 15.80 -10.56
N VAL A 148 -3.47 14.65 -9.90
CA VAL A 148 -2.68 13.48 -10.29
C VAL A 148 -3.52 12.51 -11.10
N ARG A 149 -3.11 12.24 -12.34
CA ARG A 149 -3.65 11.14 -13.14
C ARG A 149 -3.02 9.84 -12.68
N VAL A 150 -3.82 8.89 -12.24
CA VAL A 150 -3.41 7.56 -11.81
C VAL A 150 -3.81 6.55 -12.87
N THR A 151 -2.87 5.72 -13.31
CA THR A 151 -3.15 4.55 -14.16
C THR A 151 -2.73 3.29 -13.43
N ALA A 152 -3.66 2.34 -13.26
CA ALA A 152 -3.46 1.05 -12.63
C ALA A 152 -3.33 -0.06 -13.67
N ARG A 153 -2.36 -0.97 -13.51
CA ARG A 153 -2.15 -2.16 -14.35
C ARG A 153 -1.78 -3.35 -13.48
N TYR A 154 -2.26 -4.53 -13.86
CA TYR A 154 -1.88 -5.76 -13.17
C TYR A 154 -0.39 -6.05 -13.31
N LEU A 155 0.20 -6.49 -12.23
CA LEU A 155 1.57 -6.97 -12.15
C LEU A 155 1.60 -8.50 -12.22
N ASN A 156 2.75 -9.05 -12.62
CA ASN A 156 3.00 -10.48 -12.55
C ASN A 156 3.38 -10.84 -11.11
N HIS A 157 2.41 -11.33 -10.35
CA HIS A 157 2.56 -11.72 -8.95
C HIS A 157 1.54 -12.82 -8.61
N PRO A 158 1.82 -13.78 -7.68
CA PRO A 158 0.89 -14.85 -7.32
C PRO A 158 -0.48 -14.37 -6.81
N GLY A 159 -0.53 -13.20 -6.15
CA GLY A 159 -1.76 -12.50 -5.79
C GLY A 159 -2.17 -11.46 -6.85
N LEU A 160 -3.43 -11.03 -6.83
CA LEU A 160 -3.85 -9.88 -7.64
C LEU A 160 -3.14 -8.63 -7.14
N ALA A 161 -2.17 -8.14 -7.90
CA ALA A 161 -1.41 -6.95 -7.59
C ALA A 161 -1.51 -5.92 -8.72
N LEU A 162 -1.65 -4.64 -8.35
CA LEU A 162 -1.65 -3.50 -9.26
C LEU A 162 -0.37 -2.68 -9.10
N GLY A 163 0.24 -2.33 -10.22
CA GLY A 163 1.20 -1.24 -10.28
C GLY A 163 0.48 0.06 -10.62
N TYR A 164 1.03 1.17 -10.17
CA TYR A 164 0.47 2.50 -10.36
C TYR A 164 1.44 3.41 -11.09
N ARG A 165 0.95 4.08 -12.12
CA ARG A 165 1.62 5.20 -12.79
C ARG A 165 0.90 6.48 -12.39
N LEU A 166 1.64 7.43 -11.83
CA LEU A 166 1.18 8.72 -11.31
C LEU A 166 1.75 9.83 -12.20
N GLU A 167 0.91 10.70 -12.72
CA GLU A 167 1.31 11.78 -13.62
C GLU A 167 0.72 13.11 -13.16
N ALA A 168 1.57 14.13 -13.00
CA ALA A 168 1.15 15.50 -12.71
C ALA A 168 2.21 16.48 -13.19
N GLY A 169 1.80 17.62 -13.75
CA GLY A 169 2.68 18.73 -14.10
C GLY A 169 3.89 18.33 -14.99
N GLY A 170 3.73 17.34 -15.87
CA GLY A 170 4.77 16.83 -16.74
C GLY A 170 5.76 15.84 -16.09
N ALA A 171 5.59 15.55 -14.78
CA ALA A 171 6.36 14.52 -14.09
C ALA A 171 5.59 13.19 -14.05
N THR A 172 6.33 12.08 -14.04
CA THR A 172 5.77 10.73 -13.93
C THR A 172 6.52 9.93 -12.88
N VAL A 173 5.76 9.20 -12.06
CA VAL A 173 6.26 8.19 -11.11
C VAL A 173 5.57 6.87 -11.42
N VAL A 174 6.32 5.79 -11.49
CA VAL A 174 5.77 4.43 -11.59
C VAL A 174 6.15 3.66 -10.34
N TYR A 175 5.15 3.07 -9.69
CA TYR A 175 5.33 2.20 -8.53
C TYR A 175 4.87 0.79 -8.90
N ALA A 176 5.80 -0.14 -8.88
CA ALA A 176 5.60 -1.56 -9.18
C ALA A 176 6.39 -2.37 -8.15
N SER A 177 5.78 -2.60 -6.97
CA SER A 177 6.31 -3.54 -5.98
C SER A 177 6.00 -4.96 -6.43
N ASP A 178 6.63 -5.95 -5.86
CA ASP A 178 6.32 -7.38 -6.01
C ASP A 178 6.01 -7.84 -7.46
N HIS A 179 6.73 -7.27 -8.43
CA HIS A 179 6.63 -7.67 -9.82
C HIS A 179 7.67 -8.73 -10.13
N GLU A 180 7.22 -9.93 -10.49
CA GLU A 180 8.09 -11.03 -10.88
C GLU A 180 8.37 -11.00 -12.39
N PRO A 181 9.57 -11.40 -12.83
CA PRO A 181 9.85 -11.56 -14.25
C PRO A 181 8.88 -12.58 -14.86
N HIS A 182 8.35 -12.29 -16.05
CA HIS A 182 7.61 -13.29 -16.81
C HIS A 182 8.57 -14.42 -17.21
N SER A 183 8.35 -15.64 -16.71
CA SER A 183 9.14 -16.78 -17.12
C SER A 183 8.90 -17.06 -18.62
N ARG A 184 9.96 -17.10 -19.40
CA ARG A 184 9.90 -17.52 -20.82
C ARG A 184 9.65 -19.03 -20.98
N HIS A 185 9.62 -19.78 -19.87
CA HIS A 185 9.30 -21.20 -19.81
C HIS A 185 7.86 -21.36 -19.33
N GLN A 186 6.92 -21.55 -20.27
CA GLN A 186 5.76 -22.35 -19.95
C GLN A 186 6.27 -23.79 -19.74
N PRO A 187 6.03 -24.42 -18.58
CA PRO A 187 6.23 -25.86 -18.47
C PRO A 187 5.34 -26.49 -19.52
N SER A 188 5.92 -27.31 -20.41
CA SER A 188 5.14 -28.19 -21.30
C SER A 188 4.14 -28.96 -20.45
N ALA A 189 2.88 -28.96 -20.84
CA ALA A 189 1.82 -29.73 -20.22
C ALA A 189 2.29 -31.16 -20.01
N GLY A 190 2.61 -31.56 -18.77
CA GLY A 190 3.15 -32.90 -18.48
C GLY A 190 3.86 -33.03 -17.14
N SER A 191 4.04 -31.99 -16.37
CA SER A 191 4.60 -32.13 -15.03
C SER A 191 3.50 -32.43 -14.02
N GLY A 192 3.62 -33.54 -13.35
CA GLY A 192 2.77 -33.97 -12.23
C GLY A 192 2.76 -32.96 -11.08
N PRO A 193 1.96 -33.20 -10.01
CA PRO A 193 1.72 -32.23 -8.95
C PRO A 193 3.04 -31.77 -8.33
N VAL A 194 3.19 -30.46 -8.20
CA VAL A 194 4.29 -29.83 -7.45
C VAL A 194 4.30 -30.45 -6.05
N PRO A 195 5.41 -31.05 -5.57
CA PRO A 195 5.48 -31.54 -4.21
C PRO A 195 5.20 -30.38 -3.25
N SER A 196 4.18 -30.52 -2.40
CA SER A 196 3.97 -29.58 -1.31
C SER A 196 5.20 -29.62 -0.41
N GLN A 197 5.96 -28.53 -0.33
CA GLN A 197 7.11 -28.42 0.57
C GLN A 197 6.70 -28.39 2.06
N TRP A 198 5.41 -28.47 2.33
CA TRP A 198 4.83 -28.50 3.66
C TRP A 198 4.08 -29.83 3.85
N GLY A 199 4.82 -30.88 4.14
CA GLY A 199 4.23 -32.13 4.62
C GLY A 199 3.79 -31.98 6.08
N PRO A 200 2.81 -32.81 6.56
CA PRO A 200 2.24 -32.69 7.91
C PRO A 200 3.18 -33.07 9.06
N ASN A 201 4.49 -33.21 8.83
CA ASN A 201 5.48 -33.56 9.85
C ASN A 201 6.83 -32.86 9.54
N ALA A 202 6.93 -31.56 9.81
CA ALA A 202 8.20 -30.89 10.01
C ALA A 202 8.07 -29.94 11.20
#